data_9d8f37fb2b823f7f96def35a08f13007
#
_entry.id   9d8f37fb2b823f7f96def35a08f13007
#
_cell.length_a   1.000
_cell.length_b   1.000
_cell.length_c   1.000
_cell.angle_alpha   90.00
_cell.angle_beta   90.00
_cell.angle_gamma   90.00
#
_symmetry.space_group_name_H-M   'P 1'
#
loop_
_entity.id
_entity.type
_entity.pdbx_description
1 polymer ?
#
loop_
_entity_poly.entity_id
_entity_poly.type
_entity_poly.pdbx_seq_one_letter_code
_entity_poly.pdbx_strand_id
1 'polypeptide(L)'
;VPKEINDKRREENERAAELHSSFLMKMARRLYKMHQEKLLTHHNDETDWNRWKYAESLRRNFFFVNMINILGAKARLLNEQYFEPLGDDIVLQLPLPATEHMWRCCDEEEWAIAREHAMRRPANSPPVARTLRELLEQDKAGTLDASTLLPVTRLIFACAKVAPKGDSLGDL
;
A
#
# COMPACT_ATOMS: atom_id res chain seq x y z
N VAL A 1 -11.73 -16.20 35.46
CA VAL A 1 -12.24 -14.85 35.09
C VAL A 1 -13.61 -15.09 34.49
N PRO A 2 -14.69 -14.44 34.97
CA PRO A 2 -16.02 -14.63 34.41
C PRO A 2 -16.06 -14.31 32.91
N LYS A 3 -16.74 -15.14 32.14
CA LYS A 3 -16.91 -15.03 30.70
C LYS A 3 -17.39 -13.64 30.26
N GLU A 4 -18.28 -13.06 31.04
CA GLU A 4 -18.89 -11.74 30.87
C GLU A 4 -17.88 -10.58 30.86
N ILE A 5 -16.85 -10.64 31.72
CA ILE A 5 -15.79 -9.62 31.80
C ILE A 5 -14.90 -9.68 30.55
N ASN A 6 -14.63 -10.88 30.04
CA ASN A 6 -13.85 -11.08 28.83
C ASN A 6 -14.60 -10.60 27.59
N ASP A 7 -15.91 -10.84 27.52
CA ASP A 7 -16.74 -10.42 26.39
C ASP A 7 -16.85 -8.89 26.34
N LYS A 8 -17.08 -8.23 27.47
CA LYS A 8 -17.12 -6.76 27.55
C LYS A 8 -15.78 -6.12 27.15
N ARG A 9 -14.67 -6.67 27.62
CA ARG A 9 -13.33 -6.18 27.28
C ARG A 9 -13.01 -6.36 25.80
N ARG A 10 -13.49 -7.43 25.18
CA ARG A 10 -13.37 -7.66 23.76
C ARG A 10 -14.16 -6.62 22.96
N GLU A 11 -15.41 -6.35 23.31
CA GLU A 11 -16.24 -5.33 22.67
C GLU A 11 -15.62 -3.92 22.76
N GLU A 12 -15.06 -3.58 23.93
CA GLU A 12 -14.38 -2.30 24.12
C GLU A 12 -13.13 -2.17 23.22
N ASN A 13 -12.35 -3.24 23.08
CA ASN A 13 -11.19 -3.28 22.21
C ASN A 13 -11.57 -3.21 20.74
N GLU A 14 -12.64 -3.87 20.31
CA GLU A 14 -13.17 -3.83 18.95
C GLU A 14 -13.60 -2.40 18.58
N ARG A 15 -14.37 -1.73 19.44
CA ARG A 15 -14.77 -0.32 19.25
C ARG A 15 -13.56 0.63 19.17
N ALA A 16 -12.57 0.43 20.03
CA ALA A 16 -11.35 1.23 20.00
C ALA A 16 -10.59 1.02 18.67
N ALA A 17 -10.47 -0.21 18.20
CA ALA A 17 -9.83 -0.54 16.93
C ALA A 17 -10.54 0.10 15.74
N GLU A 18 -11.89 0.07 15.70
CA GLU A 18 -12.70 0.72 14.66
C GLU A 18 -12.47 2.24 14.64
N LEU A 19 -12.48 2.87 15.81
CA LEU A 19 -12.25 4.31 15.93
C LEU A 19 -10.86 4.70 15.43
N HIS A 20 -9.83 3.96 15.82
CA HIS A 20 -8.46 4.21 15.39
C HIS A 20 -8.29 3.98 13.89
N SER A 21 -8.88 2.92 13.33
CA SER A 21 -8.86 2.66 11.89
C SER A 21 -9.51 3.80 11.11
N SER A 22 -10.70 4.24 11.50
CA SER A 22 -11.39 5.36 10.87
C SER A 22 -10.58 6.66 10.91
N PHE A 23 -9.95 6.94 12.04
CA PHE A 23 -9.08 8.10 12.19
C PHE A 23 -7.85 8.03 11.25
N LEU A 24 -7.16 6.89 11.21
CA LEU A 24 -6.02 6.67 10.33
C LEU A 24 -6.41 6.84 8.85
N MET A 25 -7.57 6.33 8.45
CA MET A 25 -8.06 6.48 7.07
C MET A 25 -8.35 7.95 6.72
N LYS A 26 -8.96 8.70 7.63
CA LYS A 26 -9.20 10.14 7.44
C LYS A 26 -7.87 10.91 7.30
N MET A 27 -6.90 10.61 8.15
CA MET A 27 -5.57 11.22 8.09
C MET A 27 -4.85 10.87 6.79
N ALA A 28 -4.89 9.62 6.36
CA ALA A 28 -4.31 9.19 5.10
C ALA A 28 -4.92 9.94 3.91
N ARG A 29 -6.25 10.00 3.80
CA ARG A 29 -6.94 10.76 2.73
C ARG A 29 -6.56 12.23 2.73
N ARG A 30 -6.41 12.85 3.90
CA ARG A 30 -5.98 14.25 4.01
C ARG A 30 -4.54 14.43 3.53
N LEU A 31 -3.62 13.57 3.96
CA LEU A 31 -2.23 13.58 3.51
C LEU A 31 -2.12 13.38 2.00
N TYR A 32 -2.91 12.46 1.43
CA TYR A 32 -2.95 12.25 -0.01
C TYR A 32 -3.33 13.55 -0.74
N LYS A 33 -4.40 14.22 -0.35
CA LYS A 33 -4.84 15.48 -0.96
C LYS A 33 -3.76 16.57 -0.89
N MET A 34 -3.01 16.61 0.21
CA MET A 34 -1.97 17.63 0.42
C MET A 34 -0.69 17.37 -0.39
N HIS A 35 -0.41 16.10 -0.70
CA HIS A 35 0.87 15.67 -1.27
C HIS A 35 0.72 14.85 -2.56
N GLN A 36 -0.44 14.90 -3.20
CA GLN A 36 -0.80 14.06 -4.34
C GLN A 36 0.25 14.08 -5.46
N GLU A 37 0.71 15.25 -5.85
CA GLU A 37 1.73 15.41 -6.91
C GLU A 37 3.01 14.61 -6.58
N LYS A 38 3.52 14.76 -5.36
CA LYS A 38 4.74 14.06 -4.91
C LYS A 38 4.52 12.56 -4.78
N LEU A 39 3.34 12.15 -4.30
CA LEU A 39 2.99 10.76 -4.11
C LEU A 39 2.84 9.99 -5.42
N LEU A 40 2.34 10.65 -6.47
CA LEU A 40 2.13 10.05 -7.78
C LEU A 40 3.38 10.07 -8.66
N THR A 41 4.40 10.88 -8.33
CA THR A 41 5.68 10.84 -9.04
C THR A 41 6.36 9.48 -8.81
N HIS A 42 6.64 8.76 -9.89
CA HIS A 42 7.31 7.47 -9.79
C HIS A 42 8.76 7.66 -9.28
N HIS A 43 9.24 6.71 -8.49
CA HIS A 43 10.57 6.79 -7.87
C HIS A 43 11.73 6.90 -8.88
N ASN A 44 11.56 6.40 -10.10
CA ASN A 44 12.56 6.55 -11.16
C ASN A 44 12.56 7.95 -11.79
N ASP A 45 11.47 8.69 -11.66
CA ASP A 45 11.30 10.02 -12.28
C ASP A 45 11.71 11.15 -11.31
N GLU A 46 11.86 10.85 -10.01
CA GLU A 46 12.35 11.81 -9.02
C GLU A 46 13.89 11.87 -9.02
N THR A 47 14.44 13.06 -9.04
CA THR A 47 15.88 13.31 -9.08
C THR A 47 16.44 13.93 -7.81
N ASP A 48 15.60 14.42 -6.93
CA ASP A 48 15.96 14.98 -5.63
C ASP A 48 15.78 13.92 -4.54
N TRP A 49 16.85 13.59 -3.83
CA TRP A 49 16.84 12.55 -2.80
C TRP A 49 15.92 12.85 -1.63
N ASN A 50 15.88 14.12 -1.15
CA ASN A 50 15.04 14.49 -0.02
C ASN A 50 13.56 14.42 -0.39
N ARG A 51 13.21 14.87 -1.59
CA ARG A 51 11.84 14.76 -2.11
C ARG A 51 11.45 13.31 -2.31
N TRP A 52 12.35 12.50 -2.87
CA TRP A 52 12.15 11.07 -3.05
C TRP A 52 11.94 10.36 -1.72
N LYS A 53 12.83 10.58 -0.74
CA LYS A 53 12.78 9.95 0.59
C LYS A 53 11.48 10.27 1.32
N TYR A 54 11.04 11.52 1.24
CA TYR A 54 9.76 11.96 1.80
C TYR A 54 8.58 11.25 1.13
N ALA A 55 8.52 11.28 -0.20
CA ALA A 55 7.45 10.67 -0.98
C ALA A 55 7.40 9.15 -0.78
N GLU A 56 8.56 8.48 -0.76
CA GLU A 56 8.65 7.03 -0.52
C GLU A 56 8.20 6.66 0.89
N SER A 57 8.58 7.45 1.91
CA SER A 57 8.10 7.27 3.28
C SER A 57 6.58 7.34 3.36
N LEU A 58 5.98 8.34 2.72
CA LEU A 58 4.52 8.48 2.67
C LEU A 58 3.86 7.31 1.94
N ARG A 59 4.36 6.91 0.76
CA ARG A 59 3.82 5.77 -0.01
C ARG A 59 3.81 4.48 0.80
N ARG A 60 4.93 4.16 1.47
CA ARG A 60 5.04 2.98 2.34
C ARG A 60 4.02 3.05 3.48
N ASN A 61 3.84 4.21 4.11
CA ASN A 61 2.84 4.39 5.14
C ASN A 61 1.41 4.20 4.60
N PHE A 62 1.09 4.70 3.40
CA PHE A 62 -0.22 4.48 2.78
C PHE A 62 -0.51 3.00 2.56
N PHE A 63 0.42 2.27 1.96
CA PHE A 63 0.27 0.83 1.78
C PHE A 63 0.15 0.11 3.12
N PHE A 64 0.96 0.47 4.11
CA PHE A 64 0.94 -0.15 5.44
C PHE A 64 -0.41 0.06 6.15
N VAL A 65 -0.92 1.29 6.18
CA VAL A 65 -2.23 1.62 6.76
C VAL A 65 -3.35 0.85 6.05
N ASN A 66 -3.30 0.79 4.72
CA ASN A 66 -4.28 0.02 3.94
C ASN A 66 -4.21 -1.48 4.25
N MET A 67 -3.01 -2.06 4.35
CA MET A 67 -2.82 -3.47 4.71
C MET A 67 -3.36 -3.77 6.11
N ILE A 68 -3.06 -2.93 7.11
CA ILE A 68 -3.59 -3.10 8.47
C ILE A 68 -5.12 -3.10 8.45
N ASN A 69 -5.72 -2.18 7.70
CA ASN A 69 -7.18 -2.09 7.62
C ASN A 69 -7.80 -3.35 6.98
N ILE A 70 -7.21 -3.84 5.88
CA ILE A 70 -7.67 -5.08 5.21
C ILE A 70 -7.52 -6.28 6.14
N LEU A 71 -6.35 -6.44 6.77
CA LEU A 71 -6.08 -7.57 7.66
C LEU A 71 -6.94 -7.51 8.92
N GLY A 72 -7.17 -6.33 9.49
CA GLY A 72 -8.07 -6.12 10.63
C GLY A 72 -9.49 -6.55 10.30
N ALA A 73 -10.03 -6.13 9.16
CA ALA A 73 -11.36 -6.54 8.70
C ALA A 73 -11.44 -8.07 8.51
N LYS A 74 -10.42 -8.68 7.89
CA LYS A 74 -10.37 -10.14 7.67
C LYS A 74 -10.23 -10.94 8.96
N ALA A 75 -9.47 -10.44 9.92
CA ALA A 75 -9.33 -11.07 11.23
C ALA A 75 -10.58 -10.90 12.12
N ARG A 76 -11.62 -10.24 11.63
CA ARG A 76 -12.85 -9.89 12.38
C ARG A 76 -12.56 -9.04 13.63
N LEU A 77 -11.44 -8.34 13.64
CA LEU A 77 -11.12 -7.34 14.66
C LEU A 77 -11.92 -6.06 14.45
N LEU A 78 -12.34 -5.83 13.18
CA LEU A 78 -13.21 -4.75 12.76
C LEU A 78 -14.51 -5.35 12.21
N ASN A 79 -15.62 -4.67 12.44
CA ASN A 79 -16.87 -5.05 11.81
C ASN A 79 -16.80 -4.76 10.31
N GLU A 80 -17.10 -5.75 9.46
CA GLU A 80 -17.00 -5.62 7.99
C GLU A 80 -17.82 -4.44 7.44
N GLN A 81 -18.95 -4.10 8.06
CA GLN A 81 -19.77 -2.94 7.67
C GLN A 81 -19.08 -1.58 7.88
N TYR A 82 -18.05 -1.53 8.72
CA TYR A 82 -17.23 -0.33 8.95
C TYR A 82 -15.89 -0.37 8.23
N PHE A 83 -15.69 -1.38 7.37
CA PHE A 83 -14.52 -1.41 6.52
C PHE A 83 -14.61 -0.27 5.50
N GLU A 84 -13.83 0.77 5.73
CA GLU A 84 -13.62 1.85 4.77
C GLU A 84 -12.27 1.65 4.10
N PRO A 85 -12.21 1.16 2.85
CA PRO A 85 -10.94 1.12 2.11
C PRO A 85 -10.43 2.55 1.91
N LEU A 86 -9.13 2.68 1.69
CA LEU A 86 -8.50 3.99 1.48
C LEU A 86 -9.01 4.70 0.19
N GLY A 87 -9.87 4.06 -0.56
CA GLY A 87 -10.33 4.40 -1.88
C GLY A 87 -9.46 3.67 -2.91
N ASP A 88 -10.10 2.87 -3.74
CA ASP A 88 -9.40 2.10 -4.78
C ASP A 88 -8.61 3.02 -5.71
N ASP A 89 -9.11 4.21 -5.98
CA ASP A 89 -8.48 5.24 -6.78
C ASP A 89 -7.15 5.72 -6.17
N ILE A 90 -7.05 5.84 -4.85
CA ILE A 90 -5.80 6.24 -4.19
C ILE A 90 -4.78 5.11 -4.24
N VAL A 91 -5.11 3.96 -3.65
CA VAL A 91 -4.15 2.85 -3.47
C VAL A 91 -3.71 2.25 -4.79
N LEU A 92 -4.64 2.12 -5.75
CA LEU A 92 -4.36 1.53 -7.05
C LEU A 92 -3.47 2.41 -7.94
N GLN A 93 -3.47 3.73 -7.74
CA GLN A 93 -2.66 4.67 -8.54
C GLN A 93 -1.30 4.96 -7.93
N LEU A 94 -1.10 4.68 -6.63
CA LEU A 94 0.20 4.92 -6.01
C LEU A 94 1.29 4.06 -6.67
N PRO A 95 2.46 4.65 -6.96
CA PRO A 95 3.63 3.88 -7.35
C PRO A 95 3.96 2.84 -6.28
N LEU A 96 4.27 1.63 -6.72
CA LEU A 96 4.74 0.56 -5.83
C LEU A 96 6.04 0.98 -5.14
N PRO A 97 6.30 0.49 -3.91
CA PRO A 97 7.51 0.84 -3.19
C PRO A 97 8.79 0.54 -3.97
N ALA A 98 9.76 1.42 -3.83
CA ALA A 98 11.09 1.25 -4.39
C ALA A 98 11.81 0.04 -3.76
N THR A 99 12.94 -0.36 -4.38
CA THR A 99 13.75 -1.47 -3.88
C THR A 99 14.25 -1.19 -2.46
N GLU A 100 14.47 -2.26 -1.70
CA GLU A 100 15.00 -2.16 -0.34
C GLU A 100 16.40 -1.52 -0.34
N HIS A 101 17.17 -1.75 -1.40
CA HIS A 101 18.48 -1.15 -1.56
C HIS A 101 18.41 0.38 -1.62
N MET A 102 17.50 0.93 -2.44
CA MET A 102 17.26 2.39 -2.46
C MET A 102 16.75 2.92 -1.13
N TRP A 103 15.86 2.17 -0.47
CA TRP A 103 15.25 2.59 0.79
C TRP A 103 16.25 2.70 1.94
N ARG A 104 17.27 1.85 1.96
CA ARG A 104 18.29 1.79 3.02
C ARG A 104 19.43 2.77 2.84
N CYS A 105 19.53 3.47 1.71
CA CYS A 105 20.59 4.45 1.49
C CYS A 105 20.57 5.55 2.56
N CYS A 106 21.73 5.85 3.09
CA CYS A 106 21.93 6.82 4.16
C CYS A 106 22.18 8.25 3.64
N ASP A 107 22.64 8.36 2.39
CA ASP A 107 22.97 9.62 1.75
C ASP A 107 22.53 9.64 0.27
N GLU A 108 22.68 10.81 -0.35
CA GLU A 108 22.28 11.07 -1.73
C GLU A 108 23.15 10.31 -2.75
N GLU A 109 24.42 10.14 -2.47
CA GLU A 109 25.37 9.47 -3.38
C GLU A 109 25.05 7.96 -3.48
N GLU A 110 24.87 7.30 -2.33
CA GLU A 110 24.44 5.90 -2.28
C GLU A 110 23.09 5.72 -2.98
N TRP A 111 22.16 6.62 -2.74
CA TRP A 111 20.84 6.57 -3.37
C TRP A 111 20.92 6.75 -4.89
N ALA A 112 21.74 7.68 -5.39
CA ALA A 112 21.91 7.90 -6.82
C ALA A 112 22.43 6.64 -7.52
N ILE A 113 23.41 5.97 -6.91
CA ILE A 113 23.97 4.70 -7.41
C ILE A 113 22.88 3.59 -7.39
N ALA A 114 22.17 3.44 -6.28
CA ALA A 114 21.12 2.44 -6.14
C ALA A 114 19.97 2.67 -7.14
N ARG A 115 19.60 3.93 -7.37
CA ARG A 115 18.59 4.34 -8.35
C ARG A 115 19.03 3.98 -9.77
N GLU A 116 20.25 4.29 -10.15
CA GLU A 116 20.80 3.94 -11.46
C GLU A 116 20.78 2.41 -11.68
N HIS A 117 21.17 1.64 -10.68
CA HIS A 117 21.08 0.18 -10.71
C HIS A 117 19.65 -0.32 -10.90
N ALA A 118 18.67 0.26 -10.19
CA ALA A 118 17.28 -0.12 -10.30
C ALA A 118 16.67 0.22 -11.67
N MET A 119 17.21 1.23 -12.35
CA MET A 119 16.77 1.63 -13.69
C MET A 119 17.41 0.79 -14.82
N ARG A 120 18.54 0.15 -14.57
CA ARG A 120 19.22 -0.71 -15.56
C ARG A 120 18.41 -1.99 -15.74
N ARG A 121 17.87 -2.16 -16.94
CA ARG A 121 17.13 -3.35 -17.32
C ARG A 121 17.61 -3.87 -18.68
N PRO A 122 17.67 -5.19 -18.85
CA PRO A 122 17.94 -5.76 -20.18
C PRO A 122 16.86 -5.29 -21.18
N ALA A 123 17.26 -5.02 -22.41
CA ALA A 123 16.37 -4.49 -23.45
C ALA A 123 15.11 -5.35 -23.70
N ASN A 124 15.19 -6.65 -23.43
CA ASN A 124 14.09 -7.60 -23.65
C ASN A 124 13.35 -7.98 -22.36
N SER A 125 13.52 -7.23 -21.28
CA SER A 125 12.78 -7.53 -20.04
C SER A 125 11.31 -7.18 -20.18
N PRO A 126 10.38 -8.01 -19.67
CA PRO A 126 8.96 -7.71 -19.66
C PRO A 126 8.69 -6.43 -18.89
N PRO A 127 7.62 -5.67 -19.23
CA PRO A 127 7.28 -4.45 -18.52
C PRO A 127 7.02 -4.75 -17.04
N VAL A 128 7.63 -3.95 -16.16
CA VAL A 128 7.38 -4.03 -14.71
C VAL A 128 6.19 -3.15 -14.37
N ALA A 129 5.24 -3.71 -13.63
CA ALA A 129 4.16 -2.94 -13.06
C ALA A 129 4.71 -1.81 -12.17
N ARG A 130 4.25 -0.58 -12.43
CA ARG A 130 4.62 0.61 -11.67
C ARG A 130 3.65 0.87 -10.52
N THR A 131 2.41 0.42 -10.66
CA THR A 131 1.31 0.64 -9.72
C THR A 131 0.65 -0.67 -9.31
N LEU A 132 -0.09 -0.64 -8.21
CA LEU A 132 -0.87 -1.80 -7.79
C LEU A 132 -1.94 -2.18 -8.83
N ARG A 133 -2.52 -1.20 -9.52
CA ARG A 133 -3.47 -1.44 -10.62
C ARG A 133 -2.85 -2.28 -11.72
N GLU A 134 -1.70 -1.85 -12.25
CA GLU A 134 -0.99 -2.58 -13.31
C GLU A 134 -0.61 -4.00 -12.87
N LEU A 135 -0.23 -4.16 -11.60
CA LEU A 135 0.11 -5.46 -11.03
C LEU A 135 -1.10 -6.41 -11.00
N LEU A 136 -2.26 -5.91 -10.60
CA LEU A 136 -3.51 -6.69 -10.60
C LEU A 136 -3.98 -7.01 -12.03
N GLU A 137 -3.78 -6.11 -12.97
CA GLU A 137 -4.08 -6.33 -14.39
C GLU A 137 -3.18 -7.42 -15.00
N GLN A 138 -1.87 -7.40 -14.68
CA GLN A 138 -0.94 -8.46 -15.10
C GLN A 138 -1.31 -9.81 -14.50
N ASP A 139 -1.71 -9.88 -13.24
CA ASP A 139 -2.19 -11.11 -12.60
C ASP A 139 -3.46 -11.63 -13.29
N LYS A 140 -4.43 -10.76 -13.55
CA LYS A 140 -5.67 -11.11 -14.26
C LYS A 140 -5.40 -11.62 -15.68
N ALA A 141 -4.41 -11.05 -16.35
CA ALA A 141 -3.98 -11.46 -17.69
C ALA A 141 -3.10 -12.74 -17.69
N GLY A 142 -2.70 -13.25 -16.52
CA GLY A 142 -1.82 -14.40 -16.40
C GLY A 142 -0.37 -14.13 -16.83
N THR A 143 0.04 -12.87 -16.91
CA THR A 143 1.39 -12.44 -17.33
C THR A 143 2.30 -12.08 -16.17
N LEU A 144 1.77 -12.09 -14.93
CA LEU A 144 2.54 -11.77 -13.73
C LEU A 144 3.43 -12.93 -13.31
N ASP A 145 4.74 -12.68 -13.23
CA ASP A 145 5.66 -13.55 -12.51
C ASP A 145 5.83 -13.06 -11.07
N ALA A 146 5.10 -13.67 -10.15
CA ALA A 146 5.13 -13.30 -8.73
C ALA A 146 6.49 -13.52 -8.06
N SER A 147 7.38 -14.35 -8.66
CA SER A 147 8.72 -14.59 -8.12
C SER A 147 9.64 -13.37 -8.25
N THR A 148 9.36 -12.50 -9.21
CA THR A 148 10.14 -11.29 -9.49
C THR A 148 9.76 -10.11 -8.58
N LEU A 149 8.65 -10.22 -7.86
CA LEU A 149 8.16 -9.15 -6.99
C LEU A 149 9.06 -8.98 -5.75
N LEU A 150 9.28 -7.71 -5.40
CA LEU A 150 9.92 -7.35 -4.14
C LEU A 150 9.09 -7.86 -2.94
N PRO A 151 9.72 -8.22 -1.81
CA PRO A 151 8.99 -8.76 -0.65
C PRO A 151 7.83 -7.87 -0.19
N VAL A 152 8.05 -6.55 -0.09
CA VAL A 152 7.00 -5.60 0.31
C VAL A 152 5.88 -5.52 -0.72
N THR A 153 6.20 -5.52 -2.01
CA THR A 153 5.23 -5.51 -3.10
C THR A 153 4.40 -6.79 -3.11
N ARG A 154 5.03 -7.93 -2.84
CA ARG A 154 4.35 -9.23 -2.72
C ARG A 154 3.32 -9.23 -1.60
N LEU A 155 3.66 -8.63 -0.44
CA LEU A 155 2.74 -8.47 0.67
C LEU A 155 1.55 -7.55 0.34
N ILE A 156 1.83 -6.39 -0.28
CA ILE A 156 0.79 -5.44 -0.74
C ILE A 156 -0.17 -6.15 -1.69
N PHE A 157 0.37 -6.87 -2.67
CA PHE A 157 -0.41 -7.61 -3.65
C PHE A 157 -1.29 -8.70 -3.01
N ALA A 158 -0.72 -9.51 -2.10
CA ALA A 158 -1.46 -10.53 -1.39
C ALA A 158 -2.63 -9.94 -0.57
N CYS A 159 -2.40 -8.83 0.12
CA CYS A 159 -3.45 -8.11 0.84
C CYS A 159 -4.54 -7.58 -0.10
N ALA A 160 -4.16 -7.02 -1.25
CA ALA A 160 -5.13 -6.53 -2.24
C ALA A 160 -6.04 -7.64 -2.78
N LYS A 161 -5.51 -8.84 -2.95
CA LYS A 161 -6.31 -10.01 -3.42
C LYS A 161 -7.33 -10.51 -2.39
N VAL A 162 -7.08 -10.30 -1.11
CA VAL A 162 -8.00 -10.71 -0.03
C VAL A 162 -8.87 -9.58 0.49
N ALA A 163 -8.67 -8.35 0.00
CA ALA A 163 -9.50 -7.22 0.35
C ALA A 163 -10.98 -7.53 0.07
N PRO A 164 -11.92 -7.13 0.95
CA PRO A 164 -13.33 -7.20 0.66
C PRO A 164 -13.59 -6.44 -0.64
N LYS A 165 -14.23 -7.10 -1.59
CA LYS A 165 -14.72 -6.39 -2.77
C LYS A 165 -15.83 -5.49 -2.26
N GLY A 166 -15.61 -4.18 -2.28
CA GLY A 166 -16.69 -3.23 -2.13
C GLY A 166 -17.73 -3.59 -3.18
N ASP A 167 -19.01 -3.62 -2.79
CA ASP A 167 -20.10 -3.73 -3.74
C ASP A 167 -19.92 -2.60 -4.74
N SER A 168 -19.34 -2.91 -5.88
CA SER A 168 -19.33 -2.00 -7.01
C SER A 168 -20.80 -1.93 -7.46
N LEU A 169 -21.50 -0.92 -6.97
CA LEU A 169 -22.71 -0.39 -7.61
C LEU A 169 -22.33 -0.03 -9.05
N GLY A 170 -22.46 -0.98 -9.97
CA GLY A 170 -22.11 -0.70 -11.36
C GLY A 170 -22.12 -1.89 -12.30
N ASP A 171 -22.96 -2.90 -12.09
CA ASP A 171 -23.51 -3.69 -13.19
C ASP A 171 -24.95 -3.24 -13.44
N LEU A 172 -25.09 -2.14 -14.17
CA LEU A 172 -26.29 -1.76 -14.90
C LEU A 172 -25.89 -1.44 -16.33
#